data_daa456374fd47a7fef2fc0f08ea73f92
#
_entry.id   daa456374fd47a7fef2fc0f08ea73f92
#
_cell.length_a   1.000
_cell.length_b   1.000
_cell.length_c   1.000
_cell.angle_alpha   90.00
_cell.angle_beta   90.00
_cell.angle_gamma   90.00
#
_symmetry.space_group_name_H-M   'P 1'
#
loop_
_entity.id
_entity.type
_entity.pdbx_description
1 polymer ?
#
loop_
_entity_poly.entity_id
_entity_poly.type
_entity_poly.pdbx_seq_one_letter_code
_entity_poly.pdbx_strand_id
1 'polypeptide(L)'
;MKTILEHFLDALDVGYTRHFIRALYQEHPHKNNMYGLKRMLDVYGVKTLGVYVENKNLSEMNYPCILHTHGDFVIGLECGAENIRFLQHGRETTLAHDAFLHTWTGNALVVQEATEAVEPDYKIHLREEIASMAKTCIIPVMLILSVVVGMASNINDIGILHMAR
;
A
#
# COMPACT_ATOMS: atom_id res chain seq x y z
N MET A 1 -4.04 8.20 0.85
CA MET A 1 -4.84 6.95 0.81
C MET A 1 -4.08 5.96 -0.04
N LYS A 2 -3.94 4.70 0.39
CA LYS A 2 -3.31 3.64 -0.42
C LYS A 2 -4.23 3.26 -1.58
N THR A 3 -3.62 2.90 -2.71
CA THR A 3 -4.33 2.36 -3.88
C THR A 3 -4.68 0.89 -3.69
N ILE A 4 -5.54 0.34 -4.55
CA ILE A 4 -5.84 -1.11 -4.55
C ILE A 4 -4.58 -1.96 -4.76
N LEU A 5 -3.66 -1.47 -5.60
CA LEU A 5 -2.39 -2.14 -5.87
C LEU A 5 -1.50 -2.20 -4.62
N GLU A 6 -1.36 -1.07 -3.87
CA GLU A 6 -0.62 -1.03 -2.60
C GLU A 6 -1.19 -2.01 -1.57
N HIS A 7 -2.52 -2.03 -1.42
CA HIS A 7 -3.18 -2.95 -0.50
C HIS A 7 -3.02 -4.42 -0.89
N PHE A 8 -3.01 -4.71 -2.19
CA PHE A 8 -2.85 -6.08 -2.66
C PHE A 8 -1.43 -6.59 -2.48
N LEU A 9 -0.41 -5.75 -2.76
CA LEU A 9 0.99 -6.08 -2.48
C LEU A 9 1.25 -6.26 -0.98
N ASP A 10 0.62 -5.45 -0.12
CA ASP A 10 0.65 -5.65 1.34
C ASP A 10 0.09 -7.03 1.73
N ALA A 11 -1.05 -7.43 1.14
CA ALA A 11 -1.68 -8.72 1.42
C ALA A 11 -0.85 -9.93 0.95
N LEU A 12 0.04 -9.71 -0.01
CA LEU A 12 0.98 -10.72 -0.53
C LEU A 12 2.37 -10.66 0.13
N ASP A 13 2.60 -9.71 1.05
CA ASP A 13 3.90 -9.43 1.67
C ASP A 13 5.01 -9.10 0.64
N VAL A 14 4.64 -8.44 -0.46
CA VAL A 14 5.54 -8.04 -1.53
C VAL A 14 6.14 -6.67 -1.23
N GLY A 15 7.48 -6.59 -1.22
CA GLY A 15 8.20 -5.34 -0.98
C GLY A 15 8.03 -4.32 -2.10
N TYR A 16 7.67 -3.08 -1.74
CA TYR A 16 7.55 -1.96 -2.66
C TYR A 16 7.92 -0.63 -1.99
N THR A 17 8.28 0.38 -2.79
CA THR A 17 8.47 1.76 -2.34
C THR A 17 7.28 2.63 -2.74
N ARG A 18 6.94 3.61 -1.90
CA ARG A 18 5.76 4.47 -2.14
C ARG A 18 5.91 5.32 -3.40
N HIS A 19 7.12 5.76 -3.69
CA HIS A 19 7.36 6.58 -4.86
C HIS A 19 7.14 5.78 -6.15
N PHE A 20 7.74 4.60 -6.26
CA PHE A 20 7.65 3.75 -7.45
C PHE A 20 6.23 3.28 -7.72
N ILE A 21 5.54 2.72 -6.71
CA ILE A 21 4.18 2.20 -6.89
C ILE A 21 3.18 3.29 -7.29
N ARG A 22 3.33 4.51 -6.73
CA ARG A 22 2.44 5.62 -7.07
C ARG A 22 2.69 6.13 -8.48
N ALA A 23 3.95 6.26 -8.89
CA ALA A 23 4.29 6.61 -10.26
C ALA A 23 3.71 5.58 -11.24
N LEU A 24 3.98 4.29 -11.01
CA LEU A 24 3.47 3.19 -11.82
C LEU A 24 1.94 3.23 -11.93
N TYR A 25 1.24 3.40 -10.80
CA TYR A 25 -0.23 3.43 -10.78
C TYR A 25 -0.79 4.66 -11.48
N GLN A 26 -0.19 5.85 -11.28
CA GLN A 26 -0.69 7.09 -11.86
C GLN A 26 -0.50 7.14 -13.38
N GLU A 27 0.64 6.67 -13.86
CA GLU A 27 1.01 6.71 -15.27
C GLU A 27 0.35 5.61 -16.11
N HIS A 28 -0.13 4.53 -15.46
CA HIS A 28 -0.71 3.41 -16.20
C HIS A 28 -2.07 3.76 -16.82
N PRO A 29 -2.23 3.67 -18.17
CA PRO A 29 -3.44 4.11 -18.85
C PRO A 29 -4.69 3.29 -18.49
N HIS A 30 -4.50 2.04 -18.09
CA HIS A 30 -5.58 1.10 -17.74
C HIS A 30 -5.67 0.79 -16.25
N LYS A 31 -5.24 1.72 -15.37
CA LYS A 31 -5.22 1.52 -13.91
C LYS A 31 -6.57 1.17 -13.27
N ASN A 32 -7.66 1.51 -13.93
CA ASN A 32 -9.02 1.31 -13.43
C ASN A 32 -9.68 0.03 -13.97
N ASN A 33 -8.92 -0.88 -14.57
CA ASN A 33 -9.45 -2.15 -15.02
C ASN A 33 -8.52 -3.32 -14.64
N MET A 34 -9.07 -4.53 -14.69
CA MET A 34 -8.38 -5.75 -14.28
C MET A 34 -7.12 -6.04 -15.12
N TYR A 35 -7.12 -5.70 -16.41
CA TYR A 35 -5.96 -5.84 -17.28
C TYR A 35 -4.80 -4.95 -16.81
N GLY A 36 -5.10 -3.68 -16.48
CA GLY A 36 -4.08 -2.76 -15.97
C GLY A 36 -3.53 -3.20 -14.61
N LEU A 37 -4.40 -3.66 -13.70
CA LEU A 37 -3.96 -4.23 -12.42
C LEU A 37 -3.03 -5.42 -12.63
N LYS A 38 -3.39 -6.35 -13.53
CA LYS A 38 -2.54 -7.46 -13.90
C LYS A 38 -1.17 -6.99 -14.40
N ARG A 39 -1.13 -6.04 -15.35
CA ARG A 39 0.12 -5.53 -15.93
C ARG A 39 1.02 -4.86 -14.88
N MET A 40 0.42 -4.12 -13.95
CA MET A 40 1.18 -3.52 -12.85
C MET A 40 1.72 -4.58 -11.88
N LEU A 41 0.97 -5.65 -11.59
CA LEU A 41 1.43 -6.79 -10.79
C LEU A 41 2.55 -7.58 -11.47
N ASP A 42 2.48 -7.74 -12.80
CA ASP A 42 3.55 -8.36 -13.59
C ASP A 42 4.90 -7.62 -13.41
N VAL A 43 4.91 -6.28 -13.22
CA VAL A 43 6.12 -5.49 -12.95
C VAL A 43 6.80 -5.90 -11.64
N TYR A 44 6.02 -6.29 -10.63
CA TYR A 44 6.53 -6.80 -9.36
C TYR A 44 6.90 -8.29 -9.38
N GLY A 45 6.70 -8.97 -10.51
CA GLY A 45 6.90 -10.41 -10.62
C GLY A 45 5.75 -11.25 -10.05
N VAL A 46 4.62 -10.61 -9.71
CA VAL A 46 3.40 -11.31 -9.27
C VAL A 46 2.64 -11.81 -10.49
N LYS A 47 2.72 -13.11 -10.75
CA LYS A 47 1.97 -13.73 -11.85
C LYS A 47 0.52 -13.95 -11.45
N THR A 48 -0.38 -13.36 -12.20
CA THR A 48 -1.82 -13.43 -11.93
C THR A 48 -2.60 -13.91 -13.15
N LEU A 49 -3.74 -14.55 -12.91
CA LEU A 49 -4.68 -15.01 -13.91
C LEU A 49 -6.04 -14.36 -13.69
N GLY A 50 -6.56 -13.71 -14.73
CA GLY A 50 -7.95 -13.25 -14.76
C GLY A 50 -8.87 -14.45 -15.03
N VAL A 51 -9.83 -14.67 -14.14
CA VAL A 51 -10.80 -15.76 -14.24
C VAL A 51 -12.23 -15.24 -14.15
N TYR A 52 -13.14 -15.92 -14.80
CA TYR A 52 -14.57 -15.75 -14.64
C TYR A 52 -15.15 -17.00 -14.02
N VAL A 53 -15.79 -16.89 -12.86
CA VAL A 53 -16.34 -18.00 -12.09
C VAL A 53 -17.85 -18.04 -12.32
N GLU A 54 -18.29 -18.88 -13.25
CA GLU A 54 -19.71 -18.98 -13.62
C GLU A 54 -20.62 -19.31 -12.44
N ASN A 55 -20.23 -20.29 -11.64
CA ASN A 55 -20.99 -20.74 -10.47
C ASN A 55 -20.84 -19.82 -9.25
N LYS A 56 -20.07 -18.75 -9.38
CA LYS A 56 -19.76 -17.81 -8.29
C LYS A 56 -19.34 -18.49 -6.97
N ASN A 57 -18.64 -19.64 -7.08
CA ASN A 57 -18.16 -20.37 -5.92
C ASN A 57 -16.88 -19.73 -5.35
N LEU A 58 -17.05 -18.96 -4.28
CA LEU A 58 -15.96 -18.25 -3.61
C LEU A 58 -14.93 -19.20 -2.98
N SER A 59 -15.34 -20.38 -2.52
CA SER A 59 -14.46 -21.32 -1.81
C SER A 59 -13.47 -22.07 -2.70
N GLU A 60 -13.64 -22.03 -4.03
CA GLU A 60 -12.72 -22.65 -4.97
C GLU A 60 -11.54 -21.76 -5.37
N MET A 61 -11.52 -20.50 -4.90
CA MET A 61 -10.48 -19.55 -5.26
C MET A 61 -9.33 -19.53 -4.27
N ASN A 62 -8.13 -19.24 -4.78
CA ASN A 62 -6.97 -18.98 -3.96
C ASN A 62 -6.99 -17.52 -3.45
N TYR A 63 -6.77 -17.34 -2.16
CA TYR A 63 -6.69 -16.04 -1.51
C TYR A 63 -5.23 -15.72 -1.10
N PRO A 64 -4.82 -14.44 -1.09
CA PRO A 64 -5.61 -13.27 -1.48
C PRO A 64 -5.81 -13.17 -3.00
N CYS A 65 -6.93 -12.57 -3.40
CA CYS A 65 -7.26 -12.33 -4.81
C CYS A 65 -7.96 -10.97 -4.98
N ILE A 66 -7.95 -10.40 -6.18
CA ILE A 66 -8.73 -9.20 -6.49
C ILE A 66 -10.05 -9.62 -7.11
N LEU A 67 -11.16 -9.15 -6.53
CA LEU A 67 -12.53 -9.43 -6.97
C LEU A 67 -13.14 -8.17 -7.57
N HIS A 68 -13.78 -8.30 -8.71
CA HIS A 68 -14.49 -7.20 -9.35
C HIS A 68 -15.95 -7.16 -8.89
N THR A 69 -16.34 -6.09 -8.22
CA THR A 69 -17.72 -5.83 -7.81
C THR A 69 -18.39 -4.82 -8.76
N HIS A 70 -19.69 -4.61 -8.62
CA HIS A 70 -20.42 -3.60 -9.40
C HIS A 70 -19.95 -2.19 -9.06
N GLY A 71 -18.89 -1.73 -9.70
CA GLY A 71 -18.35 -0.36 -9.59
C GLY A 71 -16.98 -0.23 -8.95
N ASP A 72 -16.39 -1.31 -8.40
CA ASP A 72 -15.08 -1.24 -7.76
C ASP A 72 -14.35 -2.59 -7.75
N PHE A 73 -13.09 -2.56 -7.32
CA PHE A 73 -12.28 -3.73 -7.03
C PHE A 73 -12.10 -3.85 -5.51
N VAL A 74 -12.24 -5.05 -5.00
CA VAL A 74 -11.97 -5.40 -3.60
C VAL A 74 -10.93 -6.51 -3.53
N ILE A 75 -10.22 -6.60 -2.42
CA ILE A 75 -9.25 -7.68 -2.19
C ILE A 75 -9.90 -8.71 -1.29
N GLY A 76 -10.22 -9.87 -1.82
CA GLY A 76 -10.59 -11.03 -1.02
C GLY A 76 -9.39 -11.50 -0.22
N LEU A 77 -9.52 -11.56 1.10
CA LEU A 77 -8.47 -11.99 2.02
C LEU A 77 -8.63 -13.45 2.43
N GLU A 78 -9.86 -13.84 2.66
CA GLU A 78 -10.17 -15.19 3.16
C GLU A 78 -11.64 -15.51 2.88
N CYS A 79 -11.92 -16.78 2.59
CA CYS A 79 -13.27 -17.29 2.46
C CYS A 79 -13.51 -18.38 3.51
N GLY A 80 -14.37 -18.11 4.48
CA GLY A 80 -14.86 -19.09 5.44
C GLY A 80 -16.02 -19.92 4.89
N ALA A 81 -16.66 -20.72 5.73
CA ALA A 81 -17.78 -21.57 5.31
C ALA A 81 -19.03 -20.77 4.89
N GLU A 82 -19.31 -19.66 5.57
CA GLU A 82 -20.53 -18.86 5.37
C GLU A 82 -20.25 -17.40 5.01
N ASN A 83 -19.01 -16.94 5.24
CA ASN A 83 -18.64 -15.54 5.12
C ASN A 83 -17.36 -15.36 4.32
N ILE A 84 -17.25 -14.25 3.62
CA ILE A 84 -16.03 -13.77 3.00
C ILE A 84 -15.51 -12.54 3.72
N ARG A 85 -14.20 -12.52 3.99
CA ARG A 85 -13.46 -11.37 4.52
C ARG A 85 -12.70 -10.71 3.38
N PHE A 86 -12.91 -9.42 3.19
CA PHE A 86 -12.30 -8.67 2.11
C PHE A 86 -11.93 -7.26 2.54
N LEU A 87 -11.02 -6.65 1.81
CA LEU A 87 -10.58 -5.28 1.99
C LEU A 87 -11.20 -4.39 0.90
N GLN A 88 -11.90 -3.35 1.32
CA GLN A 88 -12.46 -2.32 0.44
C GLN A 88 -12.03 -0.92 0.90
N HIS A 89 -11.41 -0.14 0.04
CA HIS A 89 -10.91 1.21 0.37
C HIS A 89 -10.04 1.26 1.65
N GLY A 90 -9.27 0.20 1.91
CA GLY A 90 -8.41 0.10 3.09
C GLY A 90 -9.12 -0.28 4.39
N ARG A 91 -10.39 -0.71 4.32
CA ARG A 91 -11.15 -1.22 5.46
C ARG A 91 -11.48 -2.68 5.27
N GLU A 92 -11.17 -3.49 6.26
CA GLU A 92 -11.62 -4.88 6.29
C GLU A 92 -13.12 -4.94 6.58
N THR A 93 -13.81 -5.78 5.82
CA THR A 93 -15.23 -6.02 5.92
C THR A 93 -15.48 -7.51 5.80
N THR A 94 -16.42 -8.02 6.56
CA THR A 94 -16.90 -9.41 6.46
C THR A 94 -18.37 -9.40 6.09
N LEU A 95 -18.73 -10.16 5.07
CA LEU A 95 -20.11 -10.34 4.63
C LEU A 95 -20.44 -11.81 4.46
N ALA A 96 -21.71 -12.15 4.64
CA ALA A 96 -22.22 -13.46 4.25
C ALA A 96 -22.05 -13.68 2.74
N HIS A 97 -21.83 -14.91 2.31
CA HIS A 97 -21.62 -15.25 0.89
C HIS A 97 -22.75 -14.70 0.02
N ASP A 98 -24.00 -14.95 0.38
CA ASP A 98 -25.16 -14.50 -0.41
C ASP A 98 -25.15 -12.98 -0.61
N ALA A 99 -24.89 -12.22 0.44
CA ALA A 99 -24.83 -10.76 0.36
C ALA A 99 -23.67 -10.28 -0.54
N PHE A 100 -22.52 -10.92 -0.48
CA PHE A 100 -21.37 -10.58 -1.33
C PHE A 100 -21.60 -10.96 -2.78
N LEU A 101 -22.20 -12.12 -3.05
CA LEU A 101 -22.49 -12.63 -4.40
C LEU A 101 -23.40 -11.69 -5.22
N HIS A 102 -24.27 -10.94 -4.55
CA HIS A 102 -25.08 -9.90 -5.23
C HIS A 102 -24.24 -8.74 -5.75
N THR A 103 -23.10 -8.46 -5.17
CA THR A 103 -22.22 -7.36 -5.57
C THR A 103 -21.09 -7.80 -6.50
N TRP A 104 -20.66 -9.05 -6.40
CA TRP A 104 -19.58 -9.60 -7.19
C TRP A 104 -20.01 -9.95 -8.61
N THR A 105 -19.22 -9.53 -9.61
CA THR A 105 -19.51 -9.76 -11.03
C THR A 105 -19.15 -11.18 -11.50
N GLY A 106 -18.49 -11.99 -10.68
CA GLY A 106 -17.94 -13.29 -11.07
C GLY A 106 -16.49 -13.20 -11.59
N ASN A 107 -15.98 -11.98 -11.84
CA ASN A 107 -14.62 -11.79 -12.32
C ASN A 107 -13.65 -11.68 -11.13
N ALA A 108 -12.51 -12.36 -11.27
CA ALA A 108 -11.44 -12.31 -10.27
C ALA A 108 -10.05 -12.30 -10.93
N LEU A 109 -9.08 -11.74 -10.23
CA LEU A 109 -7.67 -11.83 -10.56
C LEU A 109 -7.00 -12.63 -9.44
N VAL A 110 -6.65 -13.88 -9.74
CA VAL A 110 -6.06 -14.81 -8.78
C VAL A 110 -4.55 -14.90 -8.96
N VAL A 111 -3.82 -15.07 -7.86
CA VAL A 111 -2.38 -15.23 -7.87
C VAL A 111 -2.02 -16.66 -8.26
N GLN A 112 -1.15 -16.82 -9.24
CA GLN A 112 -0.56 -18.09 -9.62
C GLN A 112 0.80 -18.30 -8.96
N GLU A 113 1.61 -17.23 -8.91
CA GLU A 113 2.96 -17.27 -8.36
C GLU A 113 3.38 -15.88 -7.87
N ALA A 114 3.98 -15.82 -6.68
CA ALA A 114 4.52 -14.58 -6.10
C ALA A 114 5.80 -14.85 -5.26
N THR A 115 6.45 -16.00 -5.42
CA THR A 115 7.52 -16.49 -4.53
C THR A 115 8.75 -15.58 -4.47
N GLU A 116 9.09 -14.90 -5.57
CA GLU A 116 10.22 -13.96 -5.66
C GLU A 116 9.76 -12.56 -6.03
N ALA A 117 8.47 -12.26 -5.78
CA ALA A 117 7.89 -10.99 -6.16
C ALA A 117 8.48 -9.86 -5.33
N VAL A 118 8.99 -8.84 -6.00
CA VAL A 118 9.54 -7.63 -5.40
C VAL A 118 9.58 -6.52 -6.44
N GLU A 119 9.59 -5.27 -6.00
CA GLU A 119 9.79 -4.12 -6.87
C GLU A 119 11.14 -4.20 -7.62
N PRO A 120 11.19 -3.89 -8.92
CA PRO A 120 12.46 -3.73 -9.63
C PRO A 120 13.37 -2.74 -8.90
N ASP A 121 14.65 -3.08 -8.73
CA ASP A 121 15.65 -2.25 -8.04
C ASP A 121 15.26 -1.82 -6.61
N TYR A 122 14.42 -2.61 -5.93
CA TYR A 122 13.83 -2.32 -4.61
C TYR A 122 14.84 -1.76 -3.60
N LYS A 123 16.04 -2.36 -3.51
CA LYS A 123 17.07 -1.92 -2.56
C LYS A 123 17.58 -0.52 -2.84
N ILE A 124 17.63 -0.11 -4.10
CA ILE A 124 18.07 1.22 -4.52
C ILE A 124 16.98 2.24 -4.16
N HIS A 125 15.75 1.99 -4.60
CA HIS A 125 14.60 2.86 -4.33
C HIS A 125 14.31 2.98 -2.83
N LEU A 126 14.44 1.90 -2.07
CA LEU A 126 14.26 1.94 -0.61
C LEU A 126 15.31 2.83 0.07
N ARG A 127 16.57 2.77 -0.36
CA ARG A 127 17.62 3.66 0.18
C ARG A 127 17.34 5.12 -0.14
N GLU A 128 16.88 5.41 -1.34
CA GLU A 128 16.50 6.77 -1.76
C GLU A 128 15.30 7.29 -0.97
N GLU A 129 14.28 6.45 -0.76
CA GLU A 129 13.11 6.79 0.05
C GLU A 129 13.49 7.08 1.50
N ILE A 130 14.32 6.23 2.12
CA ILE A 130 14.84 6.44 3.49
C ILE A 130 15.68 7.72 3.57
N ALA A 131 16.58 7.96 2.62
CA ALA A 131 17.41 9.17 2.58
C ALA A 131 16.56 10.44 2.44
N SER A 132 15.51 10.39 1.64
CA SER A 132 14.56 11.50 1.46
C SER A 132 13.78 11.77 2.76
N MET A 133 13.27 10.72 3.42
CA MET A 133 12.58 10.85 4.72
C MET A 133 13.52 11.41 5.79
N ALA A 134 14.76 10.93 5.85
CA ALA A 134 15.76 11.40 6.80
C ALA A 134 16.03 12.90 6.61
N LYS A 135 16.21 13.37 5.38
CA LYS A 135 16.38 14.80 5.09
C LYS A 135 15.16 15.61 5.54
N THR A 136 13.97 15.13 5.26
CA THR A 136 12.71 15.83 5.59
C THR A 136 12.49 15.94 7.11
N CYS A 137 12.93 14.95 7.89
CA CYS A 137 12.76 14.96 9.35
C CYS A 137 13.93 15.60 10.10
N ILE A 138 15.18 15.32 9.68
CA ILE A 138 16.39 15.74 10.43
C ILE A 138 16.62 17.25 10.27
N ILE A 139 16.43 17.81 9.09
CA ILE A 139 16.70 19.25 8.86
C ILE A 139 15.84 20.14 9.75
N PRO A 140 14.50 20.00 9.83
CA PRO A 140 13.68 20.82 10.72
C PRO A 140 14.04 20.63 12.20
N VAL A 141 14.33 19.40 12.62
CA VAL A 141 14.73 19.12 14.01
C VAL A 141 16.04 19.81 14.37
N MET A 142 17.05 19.76 13.49
CA MET A 142 18.31 20.44 13.68
C MET A 142 18.17 21.97 13.72
N LEU A 143 17.29 22.52 12.89
CA LEU A 143 16.98 23.97 12.92
C LEU A 143 16.33 24.39 14.23
N ILE A 144 15.34 23.63 14.72
CA ILE A 144 14.70 23.91 16.01
C ILE A 144 15.73 23.81 17.14
N LEU A 145 16.55 22.78 17.13
CA LEU A 145 17.57 22.58 18.17
C LEU A 145 18.60 23.74 18.19
N SER A 146 19.02 24.21 17.02
CA SER A 146 19.95 25.34 16.91
C SER A 146 19.37 26.63 17.49
N VAL A 147 18.08 26.90 17.24
CA VAL A 147 17.37 28.07 17.82
C VAL A 147 17.28 27.95 19.33
N VAL A 148 16.91 26.78 19.86
CA VAL A 148 16.79 26.56 21.31
C VAL A 148 18.14 26.73 22.01
N VAL A 149 19.22 26.20 21.43
CA VAL A 149 20.59 26.35 21.97
C VAL A 149 21.01 27.84 21.93
N GLY A 150 20.74 28.53 20.85
CA GLY A 150 21.02 29.97 20.72
C GLY A 150 20.28 30.83 21.75
N MET A 151 19.00 30.52 22.00
CA MET A 151 18.22 31.20 23.05
C MET A 151 18.77 30.91 24.47
N ALA A 152 19.14 29.66 24.75
CA ALA A 152 19.70 29.30 26.05
C ALA A 152 21.05 30.00 26.32
N SER A 153 21.90 30.12 25.31
CA SER A 153 23.17 30.87 25.40
C SER A 153 22.95 32.34 25.71
N ASN A 154 21.98 32.97 25.06
CA ASN A 154 21.68 34.40 25.27
C ASN A 154 21.12 34.68 26.67
N ILE A 155 20.33 33.76 27.24
CA ILE A 155 19.84 33.89 28.65
C ILE A 155 20.96 33.79 29.64
N ASN A 156 21.94 32.90 29.43
CA ASN A 156 23.11 32.77 30.29
C ASN A 156 23.99 34.03 30.30
N ASP A 157 24.20 34.66 29.15
CA ASP A 157 24.98 35.92 29.03
C ASP A 157 24.31 37.08 29.74
N ILE A 158 22.99 37.17 29.72
CA ILE A 158 22.22 38.19 30.46
C ILE A 158 22.28 37.95 31.95
N GLY A 159 22.26 36.68 32.39
CA GLY A 159 22.37 36.31 33.82
C GLY A 159 23.74 36.69 34.42
N ILE A 160 24.82 36.55 33.65
CA ILE A 160 26.18 36.90 34.11
C ILE A 160 26.35 38.42 34.26
N LEU A 161 25.77 39.20 33.35
CA LEU A 161 25.81 40.68 33.40
C LEU A 161 25.02 41.25 34.58
N HIS A 162 24.01 40.56 35.10
CA HIS A 162 23.23 40.99 36.26
C HIS A 162 23.92 40.67 37.61
N MET A 163 24.82 39.68 37.63
CA MET A 163 25.60 39.34 38.86
C MET A 163 26.87 40.19 39.06
N ALA A 164 27.28 40.93 38.03
CA ALA A 164 28.48 41.78 38.04
C ALA A 164 28.21 43.25 38.42
N ARG A 165 27.02 43.57 38.93
CA ARG A 165 26.60 44.88 39.40
C ARG A 165 26.22 44.81 40.85
#